data_94188b4589704fe9b6c90d6734346b4b
#
_entry.id   94188b4589704fe9b6c90d6734346b4b
#
_cell.length_a   1.000
_cell.length_b   1.000
_cell.length_c   1.000
_cell.angle_alpha   90.00
_cell.angle_beta   90.00
_cell.angle_gamma   90.00
#
_symmetry.space_group_name_H-M   'P 1'
#
loop_
_entity.id
_entity.type
_entity.pdbx_description
1 polymer ?
#
loop_
_entity_poly.entity_id
_entity_poly.type
_entity_poly.pdbx_seq_one_letter_code
_entity_poly.pdbx_strand_id
1 'polypeptide(L)'
;MNIDNSAALHAPMASVLEMILGALPLPEGPLLDVGCGAGHKTALLRSTLNVAGSLVGIDCDREALSAAARGGMWAIAGDAHMLPLRTACCGAAVCLATLGMLHDQRTALRELRRVVRPGGWLVVVTATTAWTFWSVRLRDWIQALLAERERRRVDLLLTTPEPAADLATLIQDAGWREVRAGAFVIETADEMSRRVLPLISQNSARQQLTPARLREYDALVADADVELLPLMLAATGR
;
A
#
# COMPACT_ATOMS: atom_id res chain seq x y z
N MET A 1 -9.31 -13.93 -10.55
CA MET A 1 -9.44 -14.05 -9.08
C MET A 1 -10.70 -13.30 -8.68
N ASN A 2 -11.64 -13.95 -8.02
CA ASN A 2 -12.94 -13.34 -7.70
C ASN A 2 -12.74 -12.13 -6.79
N ILE A 3 -13.34 -11.01 -7.14
CA ILE A 3 -13.24 -9.68 -6.47
C ILE A 3 -13.70 -9.74 -5.00
N ASP A 4 -14.47 -10.74 -4.60
CA ASP A 4 -14.98 -10.92 -3.24
C ASP A 4 -13.94 -11.16 -2.15
N ASN A 5 -12.72 -11.59 -2.51
CA ASN A 5 -11.65 -11.80 -1.52
C ASN A 5 -10.89 -10.53 -1.13
N SER A 6 -11.11 -9.40 -1.81
CA SER A 6 -10.34 -8.19 -1.54
C SER A 6 -10.72 -7.51 -0.21
N ALA A 7 -11.96 -7.65 0.25
CA ALA A 7 -12.39 -7.09 1.54
C ALA A 7 -11.64 -7.74 2.72
N ALA A 8 -11.48 -9.07 2.68
CA ALA A 8 -10.73 -9.82 3.70
C ALA A 8 -9.23 -9.43 3.74
N LEU A 9 -8.68 -8.98 2.59
CA LEU A 9 -7.30 -8.49 2.49
C LEU A 9 -7.08 -7.15 3.17
N HIS A 10 -8.14 -6.35 3.30
CA HIS A 10 -8.05 -5.00 3.83
C HIS A 10 -8.50 -4.90 5.29
N ALA A 11 -9.22 -5.91 5.80
CA ALA A 11 -9.64 -5.94 7.20
C ALA A 11 -8.47 -5.76 8.20
N PRO A 12 -7.30 -6.40 8.03
CA PRO A 12 -6.16 -6.18 8.91
C PRO A 12 -5.60 -4.75 8.88
N MET A 13 -5.83 -3.99 7.81
CA MET A 13 -5.41 -2.59 7.71
C MET A 13 -6.34 -1.64 8.47
N ALA A 14 -7.54 -2.08 8.83
CA ALA A 14 -8.55 -1.20 9.42
C ALA A 14 -8.07 -0.59 10.73
N SER A 15 -7.58 -1.40 11.66
CA SER A 15 -7.09 -0.94 12.97
C SER A 15 -5.89 0.00 12.86
N VAL A 16 -4.98 -0.26 11.92
CA VAL A 16 -3.82 0.62 11.65
C VAL A 16 -4.30 1.95 11.08
N LEU A 17 -5.24 1.92 10.14
CA LEU A 17 -5.82 3.13 9.56
C LEU A 17 -6.61 3.93 10.59
N GLU A 18 -7.43 3.30 11.42
CA GLU A 18 -8.16 3.94 12.51
C GLU A 18 -7.23 4.66 13.48
N MET A 19 -6.15 4.00 13.89
CA MET A 19 -5.15 4.59 14.77
C MET A 19 -4.48 5.82 14.13
N ILE A 20 -4.06 5.72 12.87
CA ILE A 20 -3.36 6.81 12.18
C ILE A 20 -4.31 7.96 11.88
N LEU A 21 -5.47 7.68 11.31
CA LEU A 21 -6.43 8.68 10.87
C LEU A 21 -7.11 9.37 12.07
N GLY A 22 -7.33 8.65 13.18
CA GLY A 22 -7.86 9.20 14.41
C GLY A 22 -6.94 10.25 15.07
N ALA A 23 -5.64 10.23 14.75
CA ALA A 23 -4.65 11.20 15.22
C ALA A 23 -4.51 12.44 14.29
N LEU A 24 -5.17 12.43 13.12
CA LEU A 24 -5.07 13.49 12.12
C LEU A 24 -6.32 14.38 12.14
N PRO A 25 -6.19 15.68 11.87
CA PRO A 25 -7.33 16.56 11.72
C PRO A 25 -8.16 16.14 10.49
N LEU A 26 -9.48 16.37 10.55
CA LEU A 26 -10.31 16.18 9.36
C LEU A 26 -9.81 17.05 8.20
N PRO A 27 -9.75 16.50 6.97
CA PRO A 27 -9.26 17.28 5.85
C PRO A 27 -10.28 18.37 5.48
N GLU A 28 -9.78 19.59 5.30
CA GLU A 28 -10.62 20.67 4.78
C GLU A 28 -10.64 20.60 3.26
N GLY A 29 -11.60 19.92 2.66
CA GLY A 29 -11.74 19.72 1.23
C GLY A 29 -11.72 18.24 0.87
N PRO A 30 -11.61 17.92 -0.44
CA PRO A 30 -11.61 16.54 -0.90
C PRO A 30 -10.47 15.72 -0.30
N LEU A 31 -10.77 14.46 0.07
CA LEU A 31 -9.79 13.43 0.36
C LEU A 31 -9.50 12.65 -0.92
N LEU A 32 -8.24 12.57 -1.30
CA LEU A 32 -7.77 11.86 -2.48
C LEU A 32 -7.27 10.45 -2.08
N ASP A 33 -7.78 9.40 -2.72
CA ASP A 33 -7.26 8.03 -2.63
C ASP A 33 -6.55 7.67 -3.95
N VAL A 34 -5.22 7.57 -3.92
CA VAL A 34 -4.42 7.21 -5.11
C VAL A 34 -4.13 5.72 -5.12
N GLY A 35 -4.45 5.08 -6.24
CA GLY A 35 -4.48 3.63 -6.38
C GLY A 35 -5.70 3.04 -5.67
N CYS A 36 -6.86 3.67 -5.86
CA CYS A 36 -8.10 3.29 -5.19
C CYS A 36 -8.64 1.93 -5.63
N GLY A 37 -8.22 1.43 -6.80
CA GLY A 37 -8.72 0.20 -7.38
C GLY A 37 -10.25 0.18 -7.46
N ALA A 38 -10.87 -0.91 -7.03
CA ALA A 38 -12.32 -1.07 -7.00
C ALA A 38 -13.02 -0.34 -5.82
N GLY A 39 -12.28 0.43 -5.02
CA GLY A 39 -12.83 1.26 -3.95
C GLY A 39 -13.03 0.58 -2.60
N HIS A 40 -12.54 -0.65 -2.40
CA HIS A 40 -12.72 -1.37 -1.12
C HIS A 40 -12.04 -0.68 0.06
N LYS A 41 -10.80 -0.21 -0.11
CA LYS A 41 -10.07 0.56 0.90
C LYS A 41 -10.70 1.92 1.15
N THR A 42 -11.25 2.51 0.11
CA THR A 42 -11.93 3.81 0.16
C THR A 42 -13.22 3.74 0.99
N ALA A 43 -13.93 2.62 0.94
CA ALA A 43 -15.09 2.39 1.81
C ALA A 43 -14.69 2.37 3.30
N LEU A 44 -13.54 1.75 3.61
CA LEU A 44 -12.97 1.76 4.95
C LEU A 44 -12.58 3.19 5.39
N LEU A 45 -11.95 3.99 4.52
CA LEU A 45 -11.63 5.39 4.81
C LEU A 45 -12.87 6.20 5.13
N ARG A 46 -13.96 5.98 4.39
CA ARG A 46 -15.23 6.69 4.60
C ARG A 46 -15.84 6.39 5.96
N SER A 47 -15.81 5.12 6.40
CA SER A 47 -16.32 4.72 7.72
C SER A 47 -15.44 5.24 8.86
N THR A 48 -14.12 5.20 8.71
CA THR A 48 -13.16 5.57 9.75
C THR A 48 -13.11 7.09 9.97
N LEU A 49 -13.10 7.89 8.91
CA LEU A 49 -12.97 9.34 9.01
C LEU A 49 -14.30 10.07 9.17
N ASN A 50 -15.44 9.38 9.03
CA ASN A 50 -16.76 10.02 8.96
C ASN A 50 -16.74 11.25 8.02
N VAL A 51 -16.04 11.12 6.87
CA VAL A 51 -15.84 12.24 5.94
C VAL A 51 -17.16 12.56 5.29
N ALA A 52 -17.77 13.65 5.69
CA ALA A 52 -18.92 14.25 4.98
C ALA A 52 -18.49 14.88 3.64
N GLY A 53 -17.19 14.99 3.40
CA GLY A 53 -16.59 15.60 2.23
C GLY A 53 -16.48 14.66 1.02
N SER A 54 -16.11 15.24 -0.10
CA SER A 54 -15.89 14.50 -1.36
C SER A 54 -14.68 13.60 -1.25
N LEU A 55 -14.89 12.31 -1.50
CA LEU A 55 -13.84 11.31 -1.62
C LEU A 55 -13.60 11.03 -3.10
N VAL A 56 -12.38 11.31 -3.55
CA VAL A 56 -11.97 11.20 -4.95
C VAL A 56 -10.96 10.06 -5.06
N GLY A 57 -11.25 9.07 -5.88
CA GLY A 57 -10.32 7.97 -6.17
C GLY A 57 -9.68 8.15 -7.53
N ILE A 58 -8.37 7.88 -7.62
CA ILE A 58 -7.62 7.81 -8.87
C ILE A 58 -6.98 6.45 -9.01
N ASP A 59 -7.11 5.86 -10.20
CA ASP A 59 -6.42 4.62 -10.57
C ASP A 59 -6.16 4.60 -12.08
N CYS A 60 -5.16 3.84 -12.51
CA CYS A 60 -4.91 3.60 -13.93
C CYS A 60 -5.78 2.47 -14.50
N ASP A 61 -6.32 1.60 -13.65
CA ASP A 61 -7.20 0.49 -14.03
C ASP A 61 -8.65 0.97 -14.20
N ARG A 62 -9.07 1.12 -15.45
CA ARG A 62 -10.43 1.58 -15.81
C ARG A 62 -11.54 0.59 -15.42
N GLU A 63 -11.23 -0.71 -15.39
CA GLU A 63 -12.20 -1.73 -15.00
C GLU A 63 -12.48 -1.66 -13.50
N ALA A 64 -11.41 -1.56 -12.70
CA ALA A 64 -11.50 -1.34 -11.26
C ALA A 64 -12.25 -0.05 -10.92
N LEU A 65 -11.96 1.07 -11.61
CA LEU A 65 -12.65 2.34 -11.42
C LEU A 65 -14.15 2.26 -11.71
N SER A 66 -14.56 1.43 -12.67
CA SER A 66 -15.97 1.21 -12.96
C SER A 66 -16.70 0.57 -11.78
N ALA A 67 -16.04 -0.33 -11.05
CA ALA A 67 -16.57 -0.90 -9.81
C ALA A 67 -16.64 0.14 -8.67
N ALA A 68 -15.59 0.92 -8.50
CA ALA A 68 -15.52 1.99 -7.52
C ALA A 68 -16.62 3.05 -7.71
N ALA A 69 -16.88 3.45 -8.95
CA ALA A 69 -17.93 4.40 -9.29
C ALA A 69 -19.32 3.86 -8.95
N ARG A 70 -19.58 2.57 -9.18
CA ARG A 70 -20.85 1.94 -8.77
C ARG A 70 -21.03 1.95 -7.23
N GLY A 71 -19.93 1.94 -6.47
CA GLY A 71 -19.93 2.10 -5.02
C GLY A 71 -20.11 3.56 -4.54
N GLY A 72 -20.37 4.50 -5.45
CA GLY A 72 -20.64 5.92 -5.12
C GLY A 72 -19.39 6.75 -4.86
N MET A 73 -18.23 6.32 -5.37
CA MET A 73 -16.98 7.10 -5.32
C MET A 73 -16.84 7.96 -6.58
N TRP A 74 -16.28 9.15 -6.44
CA TRP A 74 -15.81 9.91 -7.58
C TRP A 74 -14.50 9.30 -8.10
N ALA A 75 -14.62 8.48 -9.14
CA ALA A 75 -13.52 7.71 -9.69
C ALA A 75 -12.99 8.37 -10.98
N ILE A 76 -11.70 8.66 -11.00
CA ILE A 76 -11.01 9.34 -12.09
C ILE A 76 -9.89 8.43 -12.60
N ALA A 77 -9.87 8.18 -13.91
CA ALA A 77 -8.77 7.49 -14.55
C ALA A 77 -7.54 8.42 -14.61
N GLY A 78 -6.42 7.96 -14.08
CA GLY A 78 -5.19 8.77 -14.05
C GLY A 78 -3.96 7.99 -13.61
N ASP A 79 -2.81 8.56 -13.94
CA ASP A 79 -1.51 8.06 -13.50
C ASP A 79 -1.07 8.81 -12.24
N ALA A 80 -0.64 8.07 -11.23
CA ALA A 80 -0.11 8.64 -9.98
C ALA A 80 1.13 9.53 -10.20
N HIS A 81 1.88 9.31 -11.28
CA HIS A 81 3.04 10.11 -11.65
C HIS A 81 2.69 11.44 -12.33
N MET A 82 1.44 11.60 -12.76
CA MET A 82 0.92 12.82 -13.39
C MET A 82 -0.59 12.93 -13.11
N LEU A 83 -0.91 13.33 -11.89
CA LEU A 83 -2.30 13.39 -11.42
C LEU A 83 -3.12 14.41 -12.23
N PRO A 84 -4.29 14.05 -12.79
CA PRO A 84 -5.15 14.93 -13.56
C PRO A 84 -5.94 15.89 -12.65
N LEU A 85 -5.28 16.47 -11.68
CA LEU A 85 -5.84 17.36 -10.66
C LEU A 85 -5.07 18.69 -10.61
N ARG A 86 -5.76 19.76 -10.24
CA ARG A 86 -5.13 21.08 -10.03
C ARG A 86 -4.25 21.05 -8.77
N THR A 87 -3.24 21.92 -8.74
CA THR A 87 -2.42 22.17 -7.56
C THR A 87 -3.32 22.61 -6.39
N ALA A 88 -3.02 22.12 -5.20
CA ALA A 88 -3.67 22.49 -3.93
C ALA A 88 -5.21 22.35 -3.92
N CYS A 89 -5.76 21.39 -4.67
CA CYS A 89 -7.21 21.17 -4.75
C CYS A 89 -7.74 20.13 -3.73
N CYS A 90 -6.86 19.37 -3.09
CA CYS A 90 -7.23 18.35 -2.10
C CYS A 90 -6.84 18.79 -0.68
N GLY A 91 -7.67 18.47 0.29
CA GLY A 91 -7.36 18.70 1.71
C GLY A 91 -6.38 17.70 2.28
N ALA A 92 -6.39 16.47 1.75
CA ALA A 92 -5.51 15.40 2.14
C ALA A 92 -5.41 14.35 1.03
N ALA A 93 -4.40 13.47 1.14
CA ALA A 93 -4.25 12.31 0.28
C ALA A 93 -3.92 11.05 1.08
N VAL A 94 -4.37 9.92 0.57
CA VAL A 94 -3.98 8.59 1.03
C VAL A 94 -3.44 7.78 -0.15
N CYS A 95 -2.46 6.92 0.14
CA CYS A 95 -1.88 5.98 -0.80
C CYS A 95 -1.76 4.62 -0.08
N LEU A 96 -2.76 3.77 -0.26
CA LEU A 96 -2.92 2.52 0.50
C LEU A 96 -2.59 1.32 -0.36
N ALA A 97 -1.55 0.58 0.00
CA ALA A 97 -1.04 -0.61 -0.71
C ALA A 97 -0.77 -0.35 -2.21
N THR A 98 -0.36 0.86 -2.54
CA THR A 98 -0.15 1.30 -3.93
C THR A 98 1.29 1.76 -4.17
N LEU A 99 1.90 2.48 -3.22
CA LEU A 99 3.23 3.10 -3.42
C LEU A 99 4.29 2.09 -3.87
N GLY A 100 4.31 0.89 -3.28
CA GLY A 100 5.25 -0.18 -3.66
C GLY A 100 5.05 -0.75 -5.07
N MET A 101 3.93 -0.44 -5.74
CA MET A 101 3.64 -0.87 -7.11
C MET A 101 4.06 0.17 -8.15
N LEU A 102 4.39 1.39 -7.73
CA LEU A 102 4.75 2.50 -8.62
C LEU A 102 6.22 2.41 -9.04
N HIS A 103 6.50 2.63 -10.31
CA HIS A 103 7.84 2.56 -10.87
C HIS A 103 8.72 3.78 -10.50
N ASP A 104 8.12 4.93 -10.22
CA ASP A 104 8.80 6.13 -9.71
C ASP A 104 8.01 6.72 -8.53
N GLN A 105 8.29 6.20 -7.36
CA GLN A 105 7.64 6.58 -6.11
C GLN A 105 7.88 8.06 -5.77
N ARG A 106 9.06 8.61 -6.08
CA ARG A 106 9.39 10.02 -5.81
C ARG A 106 8.52 10.95 -6.62
N THR A 107 8.35 10.69 -7.90
CA THR A 107 7.48 11.48 -8.76
C THR A 107 6.03 11.42 -8.30
N ALA A 108 5.52 10.25 -7.95
CA ALA A 108 4.17 10.11 -7.43
C ALA A 108 3.97 10.88 -6.11
N LEU A 109 4.92 10.79 -5.17
CA LEU A 109 4.85 11.53 -3.91
C LEU A 109 4.93 13.06 -4.11
N ARG A 110 5.69 13.55 -5.11
CA ARG A 110 5.70 14.97 -5.49
C ARG A 110 4.38 15.42 -6.09
N GLU A 111 3.76 14.58 -6.91
CA GLU A 111 2.42 14.85 -7.45
C GLU A 111 1.36 14.90 -6.34
N LEU A 112 1.41 13.97 -5.38
CA LEU A 112 0.57 14.03 -4.18
C LEU A 112 0.82 15.33 -3.41
N ARG A 113 2.09 15.74 -3.23
CA ARG A 113 2.43 17.01 -2.58
C ARG A 113 1.92 18.22 -3.35
N ARG A 114 1.93 18.19 -4.68
CA ARG A 114 1.41 19.25 -5.54
C ARG A 114 -0.10 19.43 -5.39
N VAL A 115 -0.86 18.33 -5.37
CA VAL A 115 -2.32 18.38 -5.34
C VAL A 115 -2.90 18.62 -3.96
N VAL A 116 -2.16 18.27 -2.91
CA VAL A 116 -2.58 18.55 -1.53
C VAL A 116 -2.20 20.00 -1.18
N ARG A 117 -3.16 20.72 -0.61
CA ARG A 117 -2.97 22.12 -0.22
C ARG A 117 -1.96 22.27 0.94
N PRO A 118 -1.38 23.46 1.13
CA PRO A 118 -0.60 23.74 2.33
C PRO A 118 -1.42 23.46 3.61
N GLY A 119 -0.80 22.80 4.58
CA GLY A 119 -1.47 22.39 5.83
C GLY A 119 -2.29 21.10 5.71
N GLY A 120 -2.48 20.57 4.50
CA GLY A 120 -3.05 19.25 4.29
C GLY A 120 -2.06 18.14 4.66
N TRP A 121 -2.52 16.90 4.65
CA TRP A 121 -1.71 15.77 5.06
C TRP A 121 -1.73 14.61 4.06
N LEU A 122 -0.72 13.74 4.18
CA LEU A 122 -0.57 12.49 3.46
C LEU A 122 -0.56 11.32 4.45
N VAL A 123 -1.22 10.23 4.08
CA VAL A 123 -1.04 8.92 4.71
C VAL A 123 -0.61 7.92 3.63
N VAL A 124 0.48 7.24 3.88
CA VAL A 124 0.94 6.11 3.06
C VAL A 124 0.89 4.86 3.93
N VAL A 125 0.26 3.82 3.43
CA VAL A 125 0.36 2.47 3.99
C VAL A 125 0.79 1.53 2.88
N THR A 126 1.90 0.83 3.07
CA THR A 126 2.44 -0.09 2.08
C THR A 126 2.92 -1.38 2.73
N ALA A 127 2.78 -2.49 2.03
CA ALA A 127 3.39 -3.74 2.45
C ALA A 127 4.90 -3.66 2.18
N THR A 128 5.68 -4.29 3.04
CA THR A 128 7.10 -4.55 2.79
C THR A 128 7.31 -6.04 2.58
N THR A 129 8.29 -6.40 1.75
CA THR A 129 8.73 -7.80 1.63
C THR A 129 9.61 -8.25 2.79
N ALA A 130 9.95 -7.34 3.70
CA ALA A 130 10.50 -7.70 4.99
C ALA A 130 9.41 -8.38 5.84
N TRP A 131 8.91 -9.51 5.33
CA TRP A 131 8.01 -10.37 6.06
C TRP A 131 8.76 -10.92 7.27
N THR A 132 8.15 -10.89 8.43
CA THR A 132 8.70 -11.61 9.56
C THR A 132 8.39 -13.08 9.34
N PHE A 133 9.32 -13.79 8.70
CA PHE A 133 9.18 -15.22 8.49
C PHE A 133 9.70 -15.97 9.70
N TRP A 134 8.91 -16.87 10.22
CA TRP A 134 9.35 -17.82 11.26
C TRP A 134 10.20 -18.95 10.67
N SER A 135 10.14 -19.20 9.36
CA SER A 135 10.98 -20.16 8.68
C SER A 135 12.30 -19.53 8.22
N VAL A 136 13.41 -20.01 8.77
CA VAL A 136 14.77 -19.61 8.35
C VAL A 136 14.99 -19.89 6.86
N ARG A 137 14.47 -21.01 6.34
CA ARG A 137 14.61 -21.42 4.94
C ARG A 137 13.96 -20.44 3.97
N LEU A 138 12.73 -20.01 4.27
CA LEU A 138 12.01 -19.06 3.43
C LEU A 138 12.67 -17.67 3.48
N ARG A 139 13.11 -17.24 4.67
CA ARG A 139 13.87 -16.01 4.83
C ARG A 139 15.15 -16.01 3.98
N ASP A 140 15.94 -17.05 4.09
CA ASP A 140 17.22 -17.14 3.39
C ASP A 140 17.01 -17.21 1.87
N TRP A 141 15.97 -17.92 1.42
CA TRP A 141 15.59 -17.96 0.01
C TRP A 141 15.16 -16.60 -0.52
N ILE A 142 14.34 -15.86 0.24
CA ILE A 142 13.92 -14.50 -0.12
C ILE A 142 15.11 -13.56 -0.15
N GLN A 143 16.00 -13.61 0.84
CA GLN A 143 17.22 -12.79 0.84
C GLN A 143 18.10 -13.08 -0.39
N ALA A 144 18.26 -14.34 -0.75
CA ALA A 144 18.99 -14.71 -1.97
C ALA A 144 18.31 -14.17 -3.24
N LEU A 145 16.98 -14.26 -3.31
CA LEU A 145 16.19 -13.73 -4.42
C LEU A 145 16.30 -12.19 -4.51
N LEU A 146 16.25 -11.50 -3.37
CA LEU A 146 16.40 -10.05 -3.31
C LEU A 146 17.80 -9.60 -3.73
N ALA A 147 18.85 -10.28 -3.27
CA ALA A 147 20.23 -10.02 -3.70
C ALA A 147 20.43 -10.23 -5.22
N GLU A 148 19.70 -11.16 -5.83
CA GLU A 148 19.67 -11.33 -7.26
C GLU A 148 18.95 -10.18 -7.98
N ARG A 149 17.91 -9.61 -7.35
CA ARG A 149 17.12 -8.49 -7.88
C ARG A 149 17.79 -7.13 -7.73
N GLU A 150 18.54 -6.88 -6.65
CA GLU A 150 19.32 -5.64 -6.48
C GLU A 150 20.24 -5.38 -7.65
N ARG A 151 20.76 -6.44 -8.28
CA ARG A 151 21.51 -6.34 -9.54
C ARG A 151 20.67 -5.84 -10.73
N ARG A 152 19.33 -5.79 -10.61
CA ARG A 152 18.38 -5.41 -11.67
C ARG A 152 17.56 -4.14 -11.39
N ARG A 153 17.89 -3.33 -10.38
CA ARG A 153 17.15 -2.11 -9.98
C ARG A 153 15.64 -2.34 -9.81
N VAL A 154 15.22 -3.02 -8.76
CA VAL A 154 13.79 -3.11 -8.40
C VAL A 154 13.61 -2.67 -6.95
N ASP A 155 12.75 -1.67 -6.77
CA ASP A 155 12.12 -1.10 -5.57
C ASP A 155 12.85 -1.20 -4.23
N LEU A 156 13.47 -0.07 -3.86
CA LEU A 156 14.26 0.14 -2.64
C LEU A 156 13.48 -0.10 -1.33
N LEU A 157 12.18 0.20 -1.27
CA LEU A 157 11.41 0.10 -0.03
C LEU A 157 11.17 -1.34 0.46
N LEU A 158 11.37 -2.33 -0.41
CA LEU A 158 11.02 -3.71 -0.11
C LEU A 158 12.20 -4.54 0.42
N THR A 159 13.42 -3.99 0.40
CA THR A 159 14.65 -4.76 0.59
C THR A 159 15.60 -4.22 1.65
N THR A 160 15.29 -3.06 2.24
CA THR A 160 16.22 -2.38 3.14
C THR A 160 16.12 -2.90 4.59
N PRO A 161 17.21 -2.82 5.37
CA PRO A 161 17.19 -3.18 6.78
C PRO A 161 16.31 -2.24 7.64
N GLU A 162 16.07 -1.00 7.18
CA GLU A 162 15.29 0.01 7.90
C GLU A 162 14.17 0.61 7.05
N PRO A 163 13.21 -0.22 6.58
CA PRO A 163 12.24 0.21 5.56
C PRO A 163 11.33 1.37 6.02
N ALA A 164 11.10 1.53 7.32
CA ALA A 164 10.32 2.67 7.84
C ALA A 164 11.10 3.98 7.75
N ALA A 165 12.42 3.97 8.03
CA ALA A 165 13.26 5.14 7.89
C ALA A 165 13.43 5.55 6.43
N ASP A 166 13.54 4.58 5.53
CA ASP A 166 13.64 4.82 4.10
C ASP A 166 12.34 5.38 3.52
N LEU A 167 11.18 4.88 3.97
CA LEU A 167 9.88 5.45 3.61
C LEU A 167 9.76 6.90 4.08
N ALA A 168 10.19 7.19 5.32
CA ALA A 168 10.19 8.55 5.84
C ALA A 168 11.08 9.48 5.00
N THR A 169 12.29 9.04 4.68
CA THR A 169 13.23 9.80 3.84
C THR A 169 12.65 10.05 2.45
N LEU A 170 12.06 9.04 1.83
CA LEU A 170 11.44 9.15 0.52
C LEU A 170 10.32 10.20 0.49
N ILE A 171 9.49 10.23 1.53
CA ILE A 171 8.39 11.20 1.67
C ILE A 171 8.96 12.61 1.92
N GLN A 172 9.99 12.75 2.77
CA GLN A 172 10.66 14.02 3.02
C GLN A 172 11.30 14.59 1.76
N ASP A 173 11.99 13.77 0.97
CA ASP A 173 12.61 14.14 -0.31
C ASP A 173 11.58 14.61 -1.35
N ALA A 174 10.34 14.17 -1.23
CA ALA A 174 9.23 14.64 -2.05
C ALA A 174 8.63 15.98 -1.60
N GLY A 175 9.17 16.58 -0.54
CA GLY A 175 8.79 17.91 -0.05
C GLY A 175 7.73 17.91 1.06
N TRP A 176 7.42 16.75 1.63
CA TRP A 176 6.56 16.65 2.81
C TRP A 176 7.35 16.95 4.09
N ARG A 177 6.68 17.53 5.09
CA ARG A 177 7.25 17.89 6.38
C ARG A 177 6.59 17.11 7.50
N GLU A 178 7.13 17.20 8.71
CA GLU A 178 6.59 16.53 9.91
C GLU A 178 6.34 15.03 9.68
N VAL A 179 7.22 14.41 8.89
CA VAL A 179 7.06 13.01 8.48
C VAL A 179 7.28 12.09 9.66
N ARG A 180 6.33 11.21 9.90
CA ARG A 180 6.43 10.11 10.87
C ARG A 180 6.19 8.81 10.14
N ALA A 181 7.03 7.82 10.37
CA ALA A 181 6.87 6.49 9.82
C ALA A 181 7.06 5.44 10.89
N GLY A 182 6.39 4.32 10.74
CA GLY A 182 6.49 3.17 11.63
C GLY A 182 6.22 1.88 10.88
N ALA A 183 6.65 0.79 11.47
CA ALA A 183 6.37 -0.56 11.01
C ALA A 183 5.35 -1.21 11.96
N PHE A 184 4.39 -1.92 11.39
CA PHE A 184 3.32 -2.59 12.11
C PHE A 184 3.28 -4.05 11.68
N VAL A 185 3.34 -4.95 12.63
CA VAL A 185 3.05 -6.36 12.39
C VAL A 185 1.54 -6.53 12.46
N ILE A 186 0.96 -7.07 11.41
CA ILE A 186 -0.45 -7.42 11.41
C ILE A 186 -0.57 -8.86 11.90
N GLU A 187 -1.04 -9.02 13.12
CA GLU A 187 -1.42 -10.32 13.64
C GLU A 187 -2.70 -10.77 12.95
N THR A 188 -2.60 -11.77 12.09
CA THR A 188 -3.76 -12.35 11.43
C THR A 188 -4.37 -13.41 12.36
N ALA A 189 -5.31 -12.96 13.17
CA ALA A 189 -6.01 -13.86 14.11
C ALA A 189 -6.98 -14.83 13.42
N ASP A 190 -7.40 -14.55 12.18
CA ASP A 190 -8.36 -15.36 11.47
C ASP A 190 -7.71 -16.27 10.42
N GLU A 191 -8.29 -17.45 10.26
CA GLU A 191 -7.84 -18.47 9.29
C GLU A 191 -7.94 -17.98 7.84
N MET A 192 -8.86 -17.05 7.53
CA MET A 192 -9.04 -16.46 6.21
C MET A 192 -7.82 -15.62 5.83
N SER A 193 -7.36 -14.75 6.71
CA SER A 193 -6.18 -13.92 6.49
C SER A 193 -4.91 -14.76 6.35
N ARG A 194 -4.78 -15.84 7.13
CA ARG A 194 -3.67 -16.80 7.00
C ARG A 194 -3.64 -17.47 5.63
N ARG A 195 -4.80 -17.76 5.03
CA ARG A 195 -4.90 -18.38 3.70
C ARG A 195 -4.73 -17.38 2.56
N VAL A 196 -5.18 -16.17 2.74
CA VAL A 196 -5.25 -15.15 1.67
C VAL A 196 -3.92 -14.42 1.49
N LEU A 197 -3.20 -14.12 2.55
CA LEU A 197 -1.90 -13.45 2.48
C LEU A 197 -0.86 -14.21 1.64
N PRO A 198 -0.73 -15.55 1.77
CA PRO A 198 0.12 -16.33 0.88
C PRO A 198 -0.31 -16.22 -0.60
N LEU A 199 -1.61 -16.16 -0.88
CA LEU A 199 -2.12 -16.04 -2.26
C LEU A 199 -1.78 -14.69 -2.90
N ILE A 200 -1.71 -13.60 -2.12
CA ILE A 200 -1.30 -12.29 -2.64
C ILE A 200 0.18 -12.31 -2.96
N SER A 201 1.00 -12.79 -2.03
CA SER A 201 2.43 -12.92 -2.27
C SER A 201 2.71 -13.85 -3.45
N GLN A 202 1.93 -14.93 -3.62
CA GLN A 202 1.99 -15.82 -4.79
C GLN A 202 1.60 -15.10 -6.08
N ASN A 203 0.57 -14.26 -6.10
CA ASN A 203 0.19 -13.53 -7.31
C ASN A 203 1.25 -12.51 -7.72
N SER A 204 1.82 -11.76 -6.78
CA SER A 204 2.94 -10.86 -7.04
C SER A 204 4.20 -11.64 -7.44
N ALA A 205 4.45 -12.79 -6.82
CA ALA A 205 5.55 -13.67 -7.16
C ALA A 205 5.37 -14.33 -8.56
N ARG A 206 4.15 -14.77 -8.92
CA ARG A 206 3.85 -15.37 -10.23
C ARG A 206 4.10 -14.43 -11.39
N GLN A 207 3.89 -13.13 -11.19
CA GLN A 207 4.18 -12.12 -12.22
C GLN A 207 5.66 -11.81 -12.37
N GLN A 208 6.48 -12.14 -11.38
CA GLN A 208 7.86 -11.69 -11.28
C GLN A 208 8.89 -12.82 -11.17
N LEU A 209 8.47 -14.02 -10.84
CA LEU A 209 9.35 -15.19 -10.71
C LEU A 209 9.33 -16.04 -11.98
N THR A 210 10.49 -16.66 -12.26
CA THR A 210 10.54 -17.72 -13.28
C THR A 210 9.74 -18.94 -12.79
N PRO A 211 9.24 -19.81 -13.71
CA PRO A 211 8.49 -21.01 -13.32
C PRO A 211 9.27 -21.94 -12.37
N ALA A 212 10.60 -21.96 -12.45
CA ALA A 212 11.44 -22.74 -11.55
C ALA A 212 11.44 -22.15 -10.14
N ARG A 213 11.65 -20.85 -10.02
CA ARG A 213 11.64 -20.13 -8.73
C ARG A 213 10.25 -20.13 -8.07
N LEU A 214 9.19 -20.13 -8.88
CA LEU A 214 7.82 -20.23 -8.37
C LEU A 214 7.56 -21.60 -7.73
N ARG A 215 8.04 -22.69 -8.33
CA ARG A 215 7.94 -24.04 -7.73
C ARG A 215 8.71 -24.16 -6.42
N GLU A 216 9.91 -23.56 -6.33
CA GLU A 216 10.69 -23.50 -5.08
C GLU A 216 9.91 -22.74 -3.99
N TYR A 217 9.33 -21.59 -4.35
CA TYR A 217 8.49 -20.78 -3.45
C TYR A 217 7.26 -21.55 -2.97
N ASP A 218 6.52 -22.17 -3.88
CA ASP A 218 5.32 -22.97 -3.55
C ASP A 218 5.65 -24.11 -2.59
N ALA A 219 6.80 -24.77 -2.78
CA ALA A 219 7.27 -25.84 -1.90
C ALA A 219 7.63 -25.33 -0.49
N LEU A 220 8.25 -24.14 -0.40
CA LEU A 220 8.60 -23.52 0.89
C LEU A 220 7.37 -23.03 1.66
N VAL A 221 6.38 -22.48 0.96
CA VAL A 221 5.13 -21.99 1.56
C VAL A 221 4.19 -23.14 1.97
N ALA A 222 4.28 -24.28 1.30
CA ALA A 222 3.53 -25.47 1.67
C ALA A 222 4.06 -26.17 2.94
N ASP A 223 5.23 -25.78 3.42
CA ASP A 223 5.81 -26.28 4.68
C ASP A 223 4.96 -25.77 5.86
N ALA A 224 4.42 -26.70 6.66
CA ALA A 224 3.48 -26.39 7.74
C ALA A 224 4.05 -25.48 8.87
N ASP A 225 5.38 -25.34 8.91
CA ASP A 225 6.10 -24.53 9.89
C ASP A 225 6.28 -23.05 9.46
N VAL A 226 5.69 -22.64 8.33
CA VAL A 226 5.80 -21.29 7.81
C VAL A 226 4.59 -20.46 8.26
N GLU A 227 4.77 -19.63 9.29
CA GLU A 227 3.84 -18.53 9.60
C GLU A 227 4.29 -17.25 8.89
N LEU A 228 3.40 -16.66 8.09
CA LEU A 228 3.62 -15.39 7.43
C LEU A 228 2.95 -14.29 8.24
N LEU A 229 3.76 -13.45 8.90
CA LEU A 229 3.29 -12.23 9.55
C LEU A 229 3.59 -11.04 8.62
N PRO A 230 2.60 -10.42 7.98
CA PRO A 230 2.84 -9.28 7.12
C PRO A 230 3.31 -8.07 7.93
N LEU A 231 4.45 -7.52 7.54
CA LEU A 231 4.92 -6.25 8.03
C LEU A 231 4.40 -5.14 7.12
N MET A 232 3.60 -4.26 7.68
CA MET A 232 3.11 -3.08 7.00
C MET A 232 3.90 -1.86 7.45
N LEU A 233 4.24 -1.00 6.50
CA LEU A 233 4.80 0.31 6.77
C LEU A 233 3.69 1.34 6.68
N ALA A 234 3.65 2.26 7.62
CA ALA A 234 2.77 3.41 7.54
C ALA A 234 3.56 4.69 7.81
N ALA A 235 3.26 5.72 7.06
CA ALA A 235 3.84 7.04 7.24
C ALA A 235 2.80 8.13 7.05
N THR A 236 3.01 9.24 7.77
CA THR A 236 2.25 10.48 7.63
C THR A 236 3.19 11.62 7.32
N GLY A 237 2.69 12.66 6.62
CA GLY A 237 3.44 13.90 6.32
C GLY A 237 2.49 15.08 6.13
N ARG A 238 3.00 16.30 6.34
CA ARG A 238 2.28 17.58 6.15
C ARG A 238 3.02 18.53 5.21
#